data_59053ef0f5a833ead8bfa793869f3aff
#
_entry.id   59053ef0f5a833ead8bfa793869f3aff
#
_cell.length_a   1.000
_cell.length_b   1.000
_cell.length_c   1.000
_cell.angle_alpha   90.00
_cell.angle_beta   90.00
_cell.angle_gamma   90.00
#
_symmetry.space_group_name_H-M   'P 1'
#
loop_
_entity.id
_entity.type
_entity.pdbx_description
1 polymer ?
#
loop_
_entity_poly.entity_id
_entity_poly.type
_entity_poly.pdbx_seq_one_letter_code
_entity_poly.pdbx_strand_id
1 'polypeptide(L)'
;MRELALADLPTLVGQEVGVSDWLEITQDRVNRFADATGDHQWIHIDVERATKELGSPIAHGYLVLSLLPFLARNVVTYSGVSRGINYGSNKVRFVSPVPVSSRIRLRIKMLSCESRGGAFLVTNECTIEVENQDRPACIAETLGLIYPV
;
A
#
# COMPACT_ATOMS: atom_id res chain seq x y z
N MET A 1 -10.93 8.22 9.84
CA MET A 1 -11.41 6.99 9.16
C MET A 1 -12.82 7.24 8.66
N ARG A 2 -13.07 6.98 7.39
CA ARG A 2 -14.35 7.17 6.73
C ARG A 2 -15.11 5.83 6.68
N GLU A 3 -16.37 5.82 7.07
CA GLU A 3 -17.24 4.65 6.92
C GLU A 3 -18.21 4.88 5.76
N LEU A 4 -18.33 3.91 4.87
CA LEU A 4 -19.17 3.96 3.69
C LEU A 4 -19.96 2.65 3.55
N ALA A 5 -21.17 2.74 3.01
CA ALA A 5 -21.91 1.55 2.63
C ALA A 5 -21.30 0.96 1.33
N LEU A 6 -21.27 -0.36 1.22
CA LEU A 6 -20.80 -1.03 0.01
C LEU A 6 -21.55 -0.56 -1.25
N ALA A 7 -22.83 -0.27 -1.13
CA ALA A 7 -23.65 0.24 -2.24
C ALA A 7 -23.20 1.60 -2.77
N ASP A 8 -22.47 2.37 -1.96
CA ASP A 8 -21.98 3.70 -2.34
C ASP A 8 -20.64 3.67 -3.09
N LEU A 9 -19.99 2.51 -3.19
CA LEU A 9 -18.70 2.36 -3.89
C LEU A 9 -18.70 3.00 -5.31
N PRO A 10 -19.70 2.77 -6.16
CA PRO A 10 -19.69 3.36 -7.50
C PRO A 10 -19.66 4.89 -7.50
N THR A 11 -20.14 5.54 -6.43
CA THR A 11 -20.14 7.01 -6.32
C THR A 11 -18.75 7.60 -6.09
N LEU A 12 -17.79 6.78 -5.70
CA LEU A 12 -16.42 7.21 -5.41
C LEU A 12 -15.51 7.24 -6.65
N VAL A 13 -15.99 6.72 -7.78
CA VAL A 13 -15.19 6.67 -9.02
C VAL A 13 -14.73 8.07 -9.41
N GLY A 14 -13.42 8.20 -9.68
CA GLY A 14 -12.78 9.46 -10.03
C GLY A 14 -12.40 10.34 -8.84
N GLN A 15 -12.73 9.92 -7.60
CA GLN A 15 -12.48 10.70 -6.39
C GLN A 15 -11.32 10.16 -5.57
N GLU A 16 -10.68 11.03 -4.81
CA GLU A 16 -9.80 10.62 -3.71
C GLU A 16 -10.66 9.98 -2.61
N VAL A 17 -10.38 8.73 -2.29
CA VAL A 17 -11.05 8.01 -1.21
C VAL A 17 -10.55 8.50 0.14
N GLY A 18 -9.26 8.74 0.25
CA GLY A 18 -8.64 9.32 1.43
C GLY A 18 -7.14 9.07 1.50
N VAL A 19 -6.58 9.49 2.63
CA VAL A 19 -5.14 9.40 2.95
C VAL A 19 -5.00 8.75 4.33
N SER A 20 -4.07 7.81 4.47
CA SER A 20 -3.79 7.13 5.74
C SER A 20 -2.98 8.01 6.69
N ASP A 21 -2.91 7.59 7.95
CA ASP A 21 -1.90 8.07 8.87
C ASP A 21 -0.50 7.66 8.41
N TRP A 22 0.51 8.35 8.96
CA TRP A 22 1.91 8.00 8.74
C TRP A 22 2.29 6.72 9.49
N LEU A 23 3.06 5.86 8.82
CA LEU A 23 3.62 4.62 9.37
C LEU A 23 5.14 4.67 9.29
N GLU A 24 5.80 4.50 10.42
CA GLU A 24 7.25 4.33 10.44
C GLU A 24 7.65 2.95 9.90
N ILE A 25 8.64 2.94 9.01
CA ILE A 25 9.26 1.72 8.51
C ILE A 25 10.47 1.39 9.37
N THR A 26 10.27 0.50 10.33
CA THR A 26 11.34 0.09 11.27
C THR A 26 12.24 -0.99 10.66
N GLN A 27 13.48 -1.08 11.13
CA GLN A 27 14.38 -2.18 10.76
C GLN A 27 13.79 -3.55 11.14
N ASP A 28 13.10 -3.64 12.29
CA ASP A 28 12.44 -4.89 12.71
C ASP A 28 11.39 -5.35 11.68
N ARG A 29 10.57 -4.43 11.15
CA ARG A 29 9.60 -4.77 10.10
C ARG A 29 10.27 -5.27 8.83
N VAL A 30 11.35 -4.64 8.41
CA VAL A 30 12.13 -5.04 7.24
C VAL A 30 12.76 -6.43 7.46
N ASN A 31 13.35 -6.68 8.63
CA ASN A 31 13.92 -7.98 8.97
C ASN A 31 12.86 -9.10 8.97
N ARG A 32 11.67 -8.83 9.51
CA ARG A 32 10.56 -9.80 9.49
C ARG A 32 10.07 -10.11 8.07
N PHE A 33 10.04 -9.10 7.21
CA PHE A 33 9.69 -9.32 5.81
C PHE A 33 10.75 -10.15 5.09
N ALA A 34 12.03 -9.86 5.34
CA ALA A 34 13.14 -10.66 4.81
C ALA A 34 13.04 -12.13 5.25
N ASP A 35 12.72 -12.37 6.52
CA ASP A 35 12.54 -13.74 7.05
C ASP A 35 11.33 -14.44 6.42
N ALA A 36 10.21 -13.73 6.26
CA ALA A 36 8.99 -14.29 5.70
C ALA A 36 9.12 -14.66 4.21
N THR A 37 9.94 -13.93 3.46
CA THR A 37 10.06 -14.07 1.99
C THR A 37 11.35 -14.72 1.53
N GLY A 38 12.37 -14.78 2.40
CA GLY A 38 13.72 -15.26 2.05
C GLY A 38 14.59 -14.22 1.33
N ASP A 39 14.13 -12.98 1.18
CA ASP A 39 14.93 -11.91 0.59
C ASP A 39 15.78 -11.20 1.66
N HIS A 40 17.00 -11.73 1.87
CA HIS A 40 17.97 -11.23 2.82
C HIS A 40 19.11 -10.43 2.16
N GLN A 41 18.81 -9.73 1.07
CA GLN A 41 19.82 -8.90 0.42
C GLN A 41 20.37 -7.85 1.41
N TRP A 42 21.68 -7.63 1.38
CA TRP A 42 22.37 -6.77 2.34
C TRP A 42 21.84 -5.33 2.40
N ILE A 43 21.31 -4.81 1.31
CA ILE A 43 20.74 -3.45 1.25
C ILE A 43 19.58 -3.26 2.22
N HIS A 44 18.94 -4.34 2.65
CA HIS A 44 17.79 -4.33 3.56
C HIS A 44 18.17 -4.65 5.01
N ILE A 45 19.07 -5.61 5.22
CA ILE A 45 19.28 -6.21 6.53
C ILE A 45 20.66 -5.94 7.13
N ASP A 46 21.68 -5.66 6.34
CA ASP A 46 23.03 -5.35 6.85
C ASP A 46 23.13 -3.84 7.11
N VAL A 47 22.76 -3.45 8.33
CA VAL A 47 22.67 -2.03 8.72
C VAL A 47 24.00 -1.31 8.58
N GLU A 48 25.11 -1.94 8.97
CA GLU A 48 26.44 -1.34 8.91
C GLU A 48 26.85 -1.08 7.46
N ARG A 49 26.78 -2.11 6.62
CA ARG A 49 27.13 -2.00 5.20
C ARG A 49 26.23 -1.05 4.44
N ALA A 50 24.91 -1.18 4.63
CA ALA A 50 23.95 -0.34 3.94
C ALA A 50 24.08 1.14 4.33
N THR A 51 24.36 1.42 5.62
CA THR A 51 24.61 2.80 6.06
C THR A 51 25.88 3.36 5.42
N LYS A 52 26.94 2.55 5.34
CA LYS A 52 28.21 2.97 4.76
C LYS A 52 28.11 3.22 3.24
N GLU A 53 27.43 2.32 2.52
CA GLU A 53 27.39 2.34 1.05
C GLU A 53 26.22 3.14 0.46
N LEU A 54 25.07 3.18 1.17
CA LEU A 54 23.83 3.81 0.69
C LEU A 54 23.33 4.96 1.57
N GLY A 55 23.95 5.17 2.74
CA GLY A 55 23.49 6.12 3.74
C GLY A 55 22.42 5.58 4.69
N SER A 56 21.74 4.51 4.36
CA SER A 56 20.73 3.82 5.18
C SER A 56 20.36 2.48 4.55
N PRO A 57 19.96 1.48 5.35
CA PRO A 57 19.18 0.36 4.81
C PRO A 57 17.88 0.88 4.19
N ILE A 58 17.36 0.16 3.22
CA ILE A 58 16.12 0.49 2.54
C ILE A 58 15.11 -0.65 2.66
N ALA A 59 13.83 -0.32 2.71
CA ALA A 59 12.76 -1.31 2.68
C ALA A 59 12.71 -2.01 1.33
N HIS A 60 12.31 -3.29 1.33
CA HIS A 60 11.98 -3.99 0.09
C HIS A 60 10.83 -3.27 -0.61
N GLY A 61 10.91 -3.11 -1.92
CA GLY A 61 9.78 -2.59 -2.69
C GLY A 61 8.51 -3.43 -2.47
N TYR A 62 8.66 -4.75 -2.43
CA TYR A 62 7.53 -5.66 -2.14
C TYR A 62 6.99 -5.53 -0.73
N LEU A 63 7.76 -5.15 0.27
CA LEU A 63 7.24 -4.80 1.58
C LEU A 63 6.35 -3.57 1.50
N VAL A 64 6.81 -2.52 0.83
CA VAL A 64 6.04 -1.27 0.65
C VAL A 64 4.71 -1.56 -0.05
N LEU A 65 4.73 -2.32 -1.13
CA LEU A 65 3.51 -2.76 -1.82
C LEU A 65 2.59 -3.60 -0.91
N SER A 66 3.15 -4.52 -0.14
CA SER A 66 2.39 -5.40 0.75
C SER A 66 1.73 -4.67 1.93
N LEU A 67 2.17 -3.46 2.24
CA LEU A 67 1.57 -2.62 3.29
C LEU A 67 0.30 -1.88 2.86
N LEU A 68 -0.05 -1.89 1.58
CA LEU A 68 -1.25 -1.22 1.08
C LEU A 68 -2.54 -1.63 1.84
N PRO A 69 -2.83 -2.92 2.09
CA PRO A 69 -4.03 -3.30 2.82
C PRO A 69 -4.01 -2.83 4.28
N PHE A 70 -2.85 -2.84 4.92
CA PHE A 70 -2.71 -2.36 6.30
C PHE A 70 -2.99 -0.85 6.38
N LEU A 71 -2.38 -0.06 5.52
CA LEU A 71 -2.56 1.39 5.48
C LEU A 71 -4.00 1.78 5.11
N ALA A 72 -4.62 1.04 4.18
CA ALA A 72 -5.98 1.31 3.74
C ALA A 72 -7.04 1.16 4.85
N ARG A 73 -6.79 0.32 5.87
CA ARG A 73 -7.71 0.14 7.00
C ARG A 73 -7.99 1.42 7.77
N ASN A 74 -7.03 2.34 7.79
CA ASN A 74 -7.14 3.62 8.48
C ASN A 74 -7.73 4.72 7.58
N VAL A 75 -7.91 4.44 6.29
CA VAL A 75 -8.50 5.38 5.34
C VAL A 75 -10.02 5.23 5.30
N VAL A 76 -10.47 4.02 5.02
CA VAL A 76 -11.89 3.73 4.79
C VAL A 76 -12.25 2.32 5.25
N THR A 77 -13.42 2.21 5.84
CA THR A 77 -14.09 0.94 6.11
C THR A 77 -15.41 0.88 5.35
N TYR A 78 -15.80 -0.31 4.94
CA TYR A 78 -17.05 -0.53 4.23
C TYR A 78 -17.97 -1.41 5.03
N SER A 79 -19.20 -0.95 5.30
CA SER A 79 -20.26 -1.78 5.85
C SER A 79 -20.91 -2.65 4.76
N GLY A 80 -21.40 -3.81 5.13
CA GLY A 80 -22.02 -4.77 4.19
C GLY A 80 -21.03 -5.60 3.40
N VAL A 81 -19.76 -5.66 3.82
CA VAL A 81 -18.68 -6.45 3.18
C VAL A 81 -18.44 -7.72 3.96
N SER A 82 -18.46 -8.86 3.27
CA SER A 82 -18.05 -10.16 3.85
C SER A 82 -16.53 -10.38 3.75
N ARG A 83 -15.94 -10.04 2.62
CA ARG A 83 -14.50 -10.16 2.38
C ARG A 83 -14.03 -9.30 1.21
N GLY A 84 -12.74 -8.92 1.25
CA GLY A 84 -12.01 -8.34 0.14
C GLY A 84 -10.86 -9.26 -0.28
N ILE A 85 -10.62 -9.36 -1.57
CA ILE A 85 -9.53 -10.17 -2.14
C ILE A 85 -8.66 -9.27 -3.02
N ASN A 86 -7.34 -9.33 -2.82
CA ASN A 86 -6.40 -8.74 -3.75
C ASN A 86 -6.41 -9.56 -5.04
N TYR A 87 -6.94 -8.97 -6.10
CA TYR A 87 -7.11 -9.64 -7.38
C TYR A 87 -5.89 -9.51 -8.27
N GLY A 88 -5.22 -8.36 -8.21
CA GLY A 88 -4.01 -8.10 -8.99
C GLY A 88 -3.63 -6.64 -9.03
N SER A 89 -2.72 -6.31 -9.92
CA SER A 89 -2.29 -4.95 -10.23
C SER A 89 -2.02 -4.83 -11.72
N ASN A 90 -2.47 -3.71 -12.33
CA ASN A 90 -2.18 -3.42 -13.73
C ASN A 90 -0.79 -2.81 -13.91
N LYS A 91 -0.39 -1.98 -12.94
CA LYS A 91 0.90 -1.28 -12.92
C LYS A 91 1.42 -1.23 -11.51
N VAL A 92 2.74 -1.40 -11.36
CA VAL A 92 3.45 -1.13 -10.11
C VAL A 92 4.77 -0.46 -10.47
N ARG A 93 5.04 0.69 -9.86
CA ARG A 93 6.31 1.41 -9.98
C ARG A 93 6.86 1.72 -8.60
N PHE A 94 8.07 1.26 -8.35
CA PHE A 94 8.87 1.68 -7.20
C PHE A 94 9.70 2.89 -7.62
N VAL A 95 9.15 4.08 -7.36
CA VAL A 95 9.68 5.35 -7.91
C VAL A 95 10.93 5.79 -7.17
N SER A 96 10.93 5.65 -5.83
CA SER A 96 12.07 5.97 -4.99
C SER A 96 12.18 5.01 -3.81
N PRO A 97 13.41 4.77 -3.30
CA PRO A 97 13.59 3.89 -2.16
C PRO A 97 12.96 4.49 -0.88
N VAL A 98 12.59 3.60 0.04
CA VAL A 98 12.12 3.98 1.38
C VAL A 98 13.25 3.68 2.36
N PRO A 99 13.96 4.69 2.86
CA PRO A 99 14.96 4.48 3.91
C PRO A 99 14.32 3.93 5.17
N VAL A 100 14.98 3.01 5.83
CA VAL A 100 14.56 2.56 7.15
C VAL A 100 14.53 3.75 8.11
N SER A 101 13.58 3.76 9.02
CA SER A 101 13.22 4.86 9.96
C SER A 101 12.48 6.03 9.32
N SER A 102 12.24 6.03 8.02
CA SER A 102 11.33 7.01 7.41
C SER A 102 9.86 6.63 7.64
N ARG A 103 8.96 7.59 7.49
CA ARG A 103 7.52 7.37 7.56
C ARG A 103 6.88 7.43 6.18
N ILE A 104 5.95 6.53 5.95
CA ILE A 104 5.17 6.46 4.71
C ILE A 104 3.68 6.60 5.00
N ARG A 105 2.90 7.02 4.02
CA ARG A 105 1.44 6.99 4.05
C ARG A 105 0.88 6.65 2.67
N LEU A 106 -0.35 6.16 2.68
CA LEU A 106 -1.09 5.79 1.49
C LEU A 106 -2.11 6.86 1.13
N ARG A 107 -2.14 7.25 -0.14
CA ARG A 107 -3.21 8.03 -0.77
C ARG A 107 -3.93 7.15 -1.77
N ILE A 108 -5.27 7.09 -1.70
CA ILE A 108 -6.10 6.25 -2.57
C ILE A 108 -7.02 7.12 -3.41
N LYS A 109 -7.00 6.88 -4.72
CA LYS A 109 -7.99 7.39 -5.67
C LYS A 109 -8.68 6.23 -6.36
N MET A 110 -10.00 6.20 -6.38
CA MET A 110 -10.74 5.16 -7.09
C MET A 110 -10.82 5.50 -8.57
N LEU A 111 -10.37 4.59 -9.43
CA LEU A 111 -10.40 4.75 -10.88
C LEU A 111 -11.66 4.14 -11.50
N SER A 112 -12.07 2.96 -11.03
CA SER A 112 -13.27 2.28 -11.51
C SER A 112 -13.87 1.38 -10.45
N CYS A 113 -15.17 1.11 -10.60
CA CYS A 113 -15.92 0.17 -9.79
C CYS A 113 -16.93 -0.53 -10.67
N GLU A 114 -16.78 -1.82 -10.88
CA GLU A 114 -17.61 -2.62 -11.79
C GLU A 114 -18.24 -3.80 -11.07
N SER A 115 -19.49 -4.11 -11.37
CA SER A 115 -20.12 -5.34 -10.88
C SER A 115 -19.52 -6.54 -11.61
N ARG A 116 -19.11 -7.56 -10.85
CA ARG A 116 -18.50 -8.77 -11.40
C ARG A 116 -18.85 -10.00 -10.57
N GLY A 117 -19.70 -10.87 -11.09
CA GLY A 117 -20.05 -12.16 -10.46
C GLY A 117 -20.57 -12.02 -9.03
N GLY A 118 -21.42 -11.04 -8.74
CA GLY A 118 -21.94 -10.77 -7.39
C GLY A 118 -20.99 -9.99 -6.48
N ALA A 119 -19.80 -9.66 -6.95
CA ALA A 119 -18.83 -8.79 -6.28
C ALA A 119 -18.66 -7.47 -7.01
N PHE A 120 -17.96 -6.53 -6.39
CA PHE A 120 -17.43 -5.35 -7.06
C PHE A 120 -15.95 -5.54 -7.38
N LEU A 121 -15.58 -5.35 -8.65
CA LEU A 121 -14.19 -5.19 -9.06
C LEU A 121 -13.82 -3.71 -8.95
N VAL A 122 -12.94 -3.38 -8.01
CA VAL A 122 -12.52 -2.01 -7.75
C VAL A 122 -11.08 -1.83 -8.22
N THR A 123 -10.85 -0.81 -9.03
CA THR A 123 -9.50 -0.40 -9.44
C THR A 123 -9.15 0.90 -8.72
N ASN A 124 -8.05 0.88 -7.98
CA ASN A 124 -7.55 2.04 -7.26
C ASN A 124 -6.16 2.44 -7.74
N GLU A 125 -5.92 3.72 -7.88
CA GLU A 125 -4.56 4.27 -7.89
C GLU A 125 -4.12 4.50 -6.44
N CYS A 126 -3.08 3.78 -6.04
CA CYS A 126 -2.48 3.84 -4.72
C CYS A 126 -1.11 4.50 -4.82
N THR A 127 -0.95 5.63 -4.13
CA THR A 127 0.33 6.34 -4.04
C THR A 127 0.87 6.23 -2.63
N ILE A 128 2.06 5.67 -2.47
CA ILE A 128 2.81 5.68 -1.20
C ILE A 128 3.72 6.89 -1.19
N GLU A 129 3.43 7.82 -0.30
CA GLU A 129 4.23 9.01 -0.04
C GLU A 129 5.26 8.72 1.06
N VAL A 130 6.44 9.34 0.96
CA VAL A 130 7.46 9.34 2.01
C VAL A 130 7.51 10.73 2.64
N GLU A 131 7.50 10.79 3.97
CA GLU A 131 7.52 12.06 4.69
C GLU A 131 8.74 12.90 4.31
N ASN A 132 8.52 14.20 4.08
CA ASN A 132 9.54 15.16 3.67
C ASN A 132 10.22 14.88 2.32
N GLN A 133 9.59 14.07 1.46
CA GLN A 133 10.06 13.83 0.10
C GLN A 133 8.98 14.21 -0.92
N ASP A 134 9.38 14.85 -2.01
CA ASP A 134 8.46 15.26 -3.08
C ASP A 134 8.05 14.08 -3.97
N ARG A 135 8.99 13.13 -4.18
CA ARG A 135 8.71 11.94 -4.99
C ARG A 135 8.10 10.83 -4.16
N PRO A 136 7.06 10.16 -4.66
CA PRO A 136 6.49 9.00 -3.98
C PRO A 136 7.45 7.81 -3.98
N ALA A 137 7.28 6.90 -3.04
CA ALA A 137 8.00 5.62 -3.03
C ALA A 137 7.42 4.63 -4.03
N CYS A 138 6.09 4.58 -4.12
CA CYS A 138 5.39 3.61 -4.96
C CYS A 138 4.13 4.23 -5.55
N ILE A 139 3.85 3.91 -6.80
CA ILE A 139 2.55 4.14 -7.44
C ILE A 139 2.08 2.79 -7.99
N ALA A 140 0.91 2.33 -7.53
CA ALA A 140 0.34 1.07 -7.95
C ALA A 140 -1.12 1.24 -8.37
N GLU A 141 -1.49 0.67 -9.50
CA GLU A 141 -2.88 0.54 -9.91
C GLU A 141 -3.36 -0.86 -9.50
N THR A 142 -4.07 -0.92 -8.38
CA THR A 142 -4.47 -2.18 -7.74
C THR A 142 -5.90 -2.56 -8.11
N LEU A 143 -6.13 -3.88 -8.19
CA LEU A 143 -7.43 -4.49 -8.43
C LEU A 143 -7.86 -5.27 -7.18
N GLY A 144 -9.04 -4.97 -6.67
CA GLY A 144 -9.64 -5.67 -5.55
C GLY A 144 -11.03 -6.18 -5.88
N LEU A 145 -11.35 -7.39 -5.43
CA LEU A 145 -12.71 -7.92 -5.45
C LEU A 145 -13.31 -7.76 -4.06
N ILE A 146 -14.45 -7.09 -3.98
CA ILE A 146 -15.17 -6.84 -2.73
C ILE A 146 -16.51 -7.56 -2.79
N TYR A 147 -16.70 -8.51 -1.87
CA TYR A 147 -17.90 -9.33 -1.79
C TYR A 147 -18.86 -8.81 -0.73
N PRO A 148 -20.15 -8.70 -1.06
CA PRO A 148 -21.17 -8.36 -0.07
C PRO A 148 -21.38 -9.52 0.96
N VAL A 149 -22.04 -9.17 2.05
CA VAL A 149 -22.53 -10.15 3.06
C VAL A 149 -23.62 -11.01 2.44
#